data_fdbeeda5ca5b56e664c001d15b834768
#
_entry.id   fdbeeda5ca5b56e664c001d15b834768
#
_cell.length_a   1.000
_cell.length_b   1.000
_cell.length_c   1.000
_cell.angle_alpha   90.00
_cell.angle_beta   90.00
_cell.angle_gamma   90.00
#
_symmetry.space_group_name_H-M   'P 1'
#
loop_
_entity.id
_entity.type
_entity.pdbx_description
1 polymer ?
#
loop_
_entity_poly.entity_id
_entity_poly.type
_entity_poly.pdbx_seq_one_letter_code
_entity_poly.pdbx_strand_id
1 'polypeptide(L)'
;MNNNENTGNQEIIQRLKTAESLWALVSGCTKEPYVVCDPETFDDEIMMFFSAQDAEGKAKQLNEAGIPVGIVKLEKSQMLLFYTSLYTMGINALLVSE
;
A
#
# COMPACT_ATOMS: atom_id res chain seq x y z
N MET A 1 7.37 1.72 28.69
CA MET A 1 7.59 1.33 27.31
C MET A 1 6.37 0.59 26.77
N ASN A 2 5.93 0.96 25.61
CA ASN A 2 4.75 0.36 25.01
C ASN A 2 5.13 -0.81 24.10
N ASN A 3 5.06 -2.02 24.65
CA ASN A 3 5.44 -3.22 23.93
C ASN A 3 4.42 -3.61 22.87
N ASN A 4 3.16 -3.14 23.01
CA ASN A 4 2.11 -3.51 22.07
C ASN A 4 2.35 -2.92 20.68
N GLU A 5 2.78 -1.66 20.63
CA GLU A 5 3.12 -1.04 19.34
C GLU A 5 4.28 -1.75 18.68
N ASN A 6 5.32 -2.05 19.46
CA ASN A 6 6.49 -2.74 18.93
C ASN A 6 6.13 -4.11 18.39
N THR A 7 5.23 -4.82 19.08
CA THR A 7 4.79 -6.14 18.65
C THR A 7 4.04 -6.06 17.33
N GLY A 8 3.13 -5.09 17.18
CA GLY A 8 2.40 -4.90 15.92
C GLY A 8 3.33 -4.55 14.77
N ASN A 9 4.29 -3.66 15.01
CA ASN A 9 5.26 -3.29 13.99
C ASN A 9 6.14 -4.47 13.60
N GLN A 10 6.52 -5.30 14.56
CA GLN A 10 7.31 -6.47 14.29
C GLN A 10 6.57 -7.50 13.46
N GLU A 11 5.27 -7.66 13.70
CA GLU A 11 4.45 -8.56 12.89
C GLU A 11 4.38 -8.10 11.44
N ILE A 12 4.18 -6.81 11.22
CA ILE A 12 4.14 -6.24 9.87
C ILE A 12 5.48 -6.42 9.19
N ILE A 13 6.58 -6.14 9.88
CA ILE A 13 7.91 -6.30 9.33
C ILE A 13 8.17 -7.76 8.98
N GLN A 14 7.74 -8.68 9.84
CA GLN A 14 7.92 -10.10 9.59
C GLN A 14 7.14 -10.55 8.35
N ARG A 15 5.92 -10.08 8.20
CA ARG A 15 5.11 -10.39 7.02
C ARG A 15 5.75 -9.82 5.75
N LEU A 16 6.33 -8.63 5.83
CA LEU A 16 7.06 -8.04 4.71
C LEU A 16 8.25 -8.87 4.29
N LYS A 17 9.01 -9.37 5.28
CA LYS A 17 10.20 -10.17 5.00
C LYS A 17 9.86 -11.49 4.31
N THR A 18 8.71 -12.06 4.63
CA THR A 18 8.30 -13.36 4.09
C THR A 18 7.39 -13.23 2.88
N ALA A 19 6.88 -12.04 2.61
CA ALA A 19 5.97 -11.83 1.48
C ALA A 19 6.73 -11.96 0.16
N GLU A 20 6.19 -12.74 -0.75
CA GLU A 20 6.76 -12.90 -2.09
C GLU A 20 6.27 -11.80 -3.02
N SER A 21 5.11 -11.24 -2.73
CA SER A 21 4.53 -10.17 -3.51
C SER A 21 3.59 -9.34 -2.66
N LEU A 22 3.39 -8.10 -3.09
CA LEU A 22 2.42 -7.20 -2.51
C LEU A 22 1.58 -6.63 -3.63
N TRP A 23 0.41 -6.13 -3.29
CA TRP A 23 -0.48 -5.49 -4.27
C TRP A 23 -0.68 -4.04 -3.89
N ALA A 24 -0.70 -3.17 -4.88
CA ALA A 24 -0.92 -1.74 -4.69
C ALA A 24 -2.04 -1.27 -5.60
N LEU A 25 -2.64 -0.14 -5.25
CA LEU A 25 -3.66 0.47 -6.09
C LEU A 25 -3.00 1.46 -7.05
N VAL A 26 -3.49 1.46 -8.28
CA VAL A 26 -3.01 2.41 -9.29
C VAL A 26 -4.20 3.17 -9.87
N SER A 27 -3.96 4.40 -10.30
CA SER A 27 -4.98 5.19 -10.96
C SER A 27 -5.37 4.54 -12.28
N GLY A 28 -6.67 4.39 -12.51
CA GLY A 28 -7.16 3.84 -13.77
C GLY A 28 -6.87 4.72 -14.97
N CYS A 29 -6.68 6.02 -14.74
CA CYS A 29 -6.44 6.98 -15.81
C CYS A 29 -4.97 7.08 -16.19
N THR A 30 -4.09 7.21 -15.19
CA THR A 30 -2.66 7.47 -15.45
C THR A 30 -1.78 6.25 -15.29
N LYS A 31 -2.28 5.20 -14.65
CA LYS A 31 -1.52 4.01 -14.30
C LYS A 31 -0.43 4.27 -13.26
N GLU A 32 -0.41 5.47 -12.68
CA GLU A 32 0.50 5.80 -11.60
C GLU A 32 -0.10 5.36 -10.27
N PRO A 33 0.72 5.23 -9.20
CA PRO A 33 0.20 4.83 -7.90
C PRO A 33 -0.93 5.75 -7.44
N TYR A 34 -1.97 5.17 -6.85
CA TYR A 34 -3.08 5.92 -6.31
C TYR A 34 -2.68 6.46 -4.94
N VAL A 35 -2.49 7.78 -4.86
CA VAL A 35 -2.01 8.45 -3.66
C VAL A 35 -3.18 9.13 -2.96
N VAL A 36 -3.26 8.96 -1.65
CA VAL A 36 -4.29 9.58 -0.82
C VAL A 36 -3.61 10.47 0.21
N CYS A 37 -4.12 11.69 0.35
CA CYS A 37 -3.60 12.61 1.36
C CYS A 37 -4.39 12.43 2.66
N ASP A 38 -3.66 12.19 3.76
CA ASP A 38 -4.27 12.10 5.08
C ASP A 38 -4.70 13.50 5.52
N PRO A 39 -5.99 13.73 5.79
CA PRO A 39 -6.47 15.07 6.13
C PRO A 39 -5.99 15.59 7.49
N GLU A 40 -5.49 14.72 8.36
CA GLU A 40 -5.01 15.13 9.68
C GLU A 40 -3.52 15.48 9.66
N THR A 41 -2.71 14.65 8.98
CA THR A 41 -1.26 14.83 8.97
C THR A 41 -0.76 15.52 7.71
N PHE A 42 -1.58 15.57 6.66
CA PHE A 42 -1.22 16.07 5.33
C PHE A 42 -0.14 15.25 4.66
N ASP A 43 0.07 14.02 5.12
CA ASP A 43 1.00 13.09 4.47
C ASP A 43 0.33 12.43 3.27
N ASP A 44 1.11 12.26 2.21
CA ASP A 44 0.66 11.48 1.06
C ASP A 44 0.94 10.01 1.34
N GLU A 45 -0.05 9.17 1.08
CA GLU A 45 0.02 7.74 1.38
C GLU A 45 -0.45 6.90 0.22
N ILE A 46 0.15 5.73 0.07
CA ILE A 46 -0.29 4.73 -0.89
C ILE A 46 -0.63 3.46 -0.12
N MET A 47 -1.76 2.85 -0.47
CA MET A 47 -2.22 1.62 0.19
C MET A 47 -1.60 0.41 -0.46
N MET A 48 -1.06 -0.50 0.36
CA MET A 48 -0.49 -1.75 -0.09
C MET A 48 -1.11 -2.91 0.67
N PHE A 49 -1.30 -4.02 -0.01
CA PHE A 49 -2.04 -5.16 0.51
C PHE A 49 -1.20 -6.43 0.39
N PHE A 50 -1.41 -7.34 1.32
CA PHE A 50 -0.73 -8.63 1.30
C PHE A 50 -1.41 -9.67 0.41
N SER A 51 -2.65 -9.42 0.00
CA SER A 51 -3.37 -10.34 -0.88
C SER A 51 -4.06 -9.59 -2.01
N ALA A 52 -4.19 -10.26 -3.15
CA ALA A 52 -4.91 -9.72 -4.28
C ALA A 52 -6.37 -9.48 -3.93
N GLN A 53 -6.96 -10.39 -3.16
CA GLN A 53 -8.36 -10.31 -2.80
C GLN A 53 -8.68 -9.02 -2.03
N ASP A 54 -7.83 -8.66 -1.07
CA ASP A 54 -8.03 -7.45 -0.29
C ASP A 54 -7.86 -6.20 -1.17
N ALA A 55 -6.87 -6.22 -2.05
CA ALA A 55 -6.64 -5.10 -2.97
C ALA A 55 -7.82 -4.93 -3.92
N GLU A 56 -8.34 -6.03 -4.45
CA GLU A 56 -9.48 -6.00 -5.34
C GLU A 56 -10.73 -5.49 -4.64
N GLY A 57 -10.93 -5.89 -3.39
CA GLY A 57 -12.06 -5.41 -2.59
C GLY A 57 -12.03 -3.90 -2.40
N LYS A 58 -10.85 -3.36 -2.10
CA LYS A 58 -10.72 -1.91 -1.95
C LYS A 58 -10.89 -1.19 -3.28
N ALA A 59 -10.32 -1.75 -4.35
CA ALA A 59 -10.48 -1.17 -5.68
C ALA A 59 -11.94 -1.13 -6.09
N LYS A 60 -12.69 -2.18 -5.78
CA LYS A 60 -14.12 -2.22 -6.08
C LYS A 60 -14.87 -1.11 -5.35
N GLN A 61 -14.59 -0.91 -4.07
CA GLN A 61 -15.21 0.15 -3.30
C GLN A 61 -14.96 1.52 -3.94
N LEU A 62 -13.73 1.78 -4.33
CA LEU A 62 -13.36 3.05 -4.92
C LEU A 62 -14.01 3.25 -6.28
N ASN A 63 -14.03 2.21 -7.11
CA ASN A 63 -14.68 2.28 -8.41
C ASN A 63 -16.19 2.56 -8.27
N GLU A 64 -16.82 1.94 -7.29
CA GLU A 64 -18.24 2.18 -7.02
C GLU A 64 -18.49 3.60 -6.54
N ALA A 65 -17.50 4.22 -5.91
CA ALA A 65 -17.57 5.61 -5.48
C ALA A 65 -17.20 6.61 -6.58
N GLY A 66 -16.95 6.13 -7.80
CA GLY A 66 -16.62 6.97 -8.92
C GLY A 66 -15.14 7.27 -9.07
N ILE A 67 -14.30 6.57 -8.35
CA ILE A 67 -12.84 6.75 -8.42
C ILE A 67 -12.25 5.56 -9.19
N PRO A 68 -11.79 5.74 -10.43
CA PRO A 68 -11.28 4.63 -11.22
C PRO A 68 -9.89 4.23 -10.75
N VAL A 69 -9.78 3.00 -10.22
CA VAL A 69 -8.51 2.44 -9.78
C VAL A 69 -8.42 0.98 -10.22
N GLY A 70 -7.19 0.52 -10.41
CA GLY A 70 -6.89 -0.88 -10.63
C GLY A 70 -5.89 -1.34 -9.59
N ILE A 71 -5.47 -2.60 -9.72
CA ILE A 71 -4.45 -3.14 -8.83
C ILE A 71 -3.23 -3.56 -9.63
N VAL A 72 -2.08 -3.54 -8.99
CA VAL A 72 -0.84 -4.02 -9.58
C VAL A 72 -0.15 -4.90 -8.57
N LYS A 73 0.40 -6.01 -9.06
CA LYS A 73 1.17 -6.92 -8.23
C LYS A 73 2.64 -6.51 -8.29
N LEU A 74 3.25 -6.40 -7.13
CA LEU A 74 4.68 -6.10 -7.02
C LEU A 74 5.41 -7.34 -6.56
N GLU A 75 6.29 -7.86 -7.40
CA GLU A 75 7.12 -9.00 -7.03
C GLU A 75 8.20 -8.54 -6.06
N LYS A 76 8.78 -9.49 -5.33
CA LYS A 76 9.79 -9.18 -4.32
C LYS A 76 10.95 -8.37 -4.90
N SER A 77 11.37 -8.69 -6.10
CA SER A 77 12.48 -7.99 -6.76
C SER A 77 12.14 -6.53 -7.10
N GLN A 78 10.86 -6.22 -7.21
CA GLN A 78 10.39 -4.86 -7.56
C GLN A 78 10.12 -4.00 -6.35
N MET A 79 9.93 -4.62 -5.18
CA MET A 79 9.49 -3.90 -3.99
C MET A 79 10.50 -2.85 -3.53
N LEU A 80 11.79 -3.20 -3.54
CA LEU A 80 12.81 -2.28 -3.07
C LEU A 80 12.84 -1.01 -3.93
N LEU A 81 12.80 -1.18 -5.23
CA LEU A 81 12.78 -0.04 -6.15
C LEU A 81 11.54 0.80 -5.96
N PHE A 82 10.39 0.13 -5.77
CA PHE A 82 9.12 0.80 -5.55
C PHE A 82 9.16 1.64 -4.27
N TYR A 83 9.62 1.05 -3.16
CA TYR A 83 9.71 1.78 -1.90
C TYR A 83 10.70 2.94 -1.98
N THR A 84 11.82 2.75 -2.68
CA THR A 84 12.80 3.81 -2.88
C THR A 84 12.17 4.97 -3.64
N SER A 85 11.39 4.67 -4.66
CA SER A 85 10.69 5.70 -5.43
C SER A 85 9.71 6.48 -4.55
N LEU A 86 8.92 5.78 -3.74
CA LEU A 86 7.98 6.42 -2.83
C LEU A 86 8.70 7.33 -1.84
N TYR A 87 9.78 6.82 -1.26
CA TYR A 87 10.55 7.60 -0.29
C TYR A 87 11.08 8.89 -0.92
N THR A 88 11.59 8.79 -2.14
CA THR A 88 12.11 9.96 -2.87
C THR A 88 11.02 11.01 -3.11
N MET A 89 9.80 10.57 -3.32
CA MET A 89 8.67 11.46 -3.56
C MET A 89 7.99 11.94 -2.26
N GLY A 90 8.46 11.46 -1.11
CA GLY A 90 7.85 11.82 0.16
C GLY A 90 6.52 11.16 0.42
N ILE A 91 6.29 9.99 -0.18
CA ILE A 91 5.04 9.26 -0.04
C ILE A 91 5.24 8.10 0.92
N ASN A 92 4.34 7.95 1.88
CA ASN A 92 4.38 6.86 2.84
C ASN A 92 3.58 5.66 2.33
N ALA A 93 4.10 4.46 2.58
CA ALA A 93 3.40 3.24 2.25
C ALA A 93 2.58 2.80 3.47
N LEU A 94 1.27 2.67 3.28
CA LEU A 94 0.36 2.21 4.32
C LEU A 94 0.01 0.75 4.04
N LEU A 95 0.48 -0.14 4.91
CA LEU A 95 0.22 -1.57 4.75
C LEU A 95 -1.11 -1.93 5.40
N VAL A 96 -2.00 -2.45 4.60
CA VAL A 96 -3.32 -2.86 5.05
C VAL A 96 -3.29 -4.36 5.28
N SER A 97 -3.50 -4.78 6.53
CA SER A 97 -3.56 -6.20 6.86
C SER A 97 -4.89 -6.51 7.51
N GLU A 98 -5.42 -7.66 7.14
CA GLU A 98 -6.64 -8.17 7.75
C GLU A 98 -6.40 -8.85 9.06
#